data_4bfb368db4f6d1c786c79bd6c7680fe1
#
_entry.id   4bfb368db4f6d1c786c79bd6c7680fe1
#
_cell.length_a   1.000
_cell.length_b   1.000
_cell.length_c   1.000
_cell.angle_alpha   90.00
_cell.angle_beta   90.00
_cell.angle_gamma   90.00
#
_symmetry.space_group_name_H-M   'P 1'
#
loop_
_entity.id
_entity.type
_entity.pdbx_description
1 polymer ?
#
loop_
_entity_poly.entity_id
_entity_poly.type
_entity_poly.pdbx_seq_one_letter_code
_entity_poly.pdbx_strand_id
1 'polypeptide(L)'
;RGVCRDVTDERSSEAALARARHREQLLSYIVSSVRDELDPQNMLNAAVTATARALGVAGCRIYRQSDPGQFLVAADYGNIEKLEDLDAAVAGLEDLSEVAQLDLEHWSVLAVSTHYRQTVNGVICIWKSNKDGEWSNDQLIMVSDIANQLGIASEQVTNHERIVALSRTDSMTGLLNRRAFFEEELPRRVARLERSRQTAALFYVDMDNFKLVNDVHGHQAGDDAIMYLRDMLMDFTRPGDVIARLGGDEFAMWLDGIRPEVAEMRVGNLIEVSQSMREFSGAEDRPLGISVGVAVFDPDLAEPLDELLARADAAMYSIKKAGKGGFHMAPMPAPKTTESG
;
A
#
# COMPACT_ATOMS: atom_id res chain seq x y z
N ARG A 1 -33.19 -68.61 -4.73
CA ARG A 1 -32.32 -67.88 -5.72
C ARG A 1 -32.09 -66.52 -5.19
N GLY A 2 -30.91 -66.28 -4.56
CA GLY A 2 -30.48 -64.97 -4.14
C GLY A 2 -29.98 -64.18 -5.36
N VAL A 3 -30.52 -63.00 -5.59
CA VAL A 3 -30.03 -62.05 -6.59
C VAL A 3 -28.86 -61.32 -5.90
N CYS A 4 -27.60 -61.64 -6.27
CA CYS A 4 -26.48 -60.81 -5.97
C CYS A 4 -26.59 -59.53 -6.84
N ARG A 5 -26.96 -58.41 -6.24
CA ARG A 5 -26.92 -57.11 -6.90
C ARG A 5 -25.46 -56.64 -6.82
N ASP A 6 -24.87 -56.35 -7.96
CA ASP A 6 -23.55 -55.75 -8.02
C ASP A 6 -23.68 -54.29 -7.53
N VAL A 7 -23.18 -54.01 -6.34
CA VAL A 7 -23.24 -52.69 -5.70
C VAL A 7 -21.95 -51.91 -5.89
N THR A 8 -21.05 -52.38 -6.75
CA THR A 8 -19.72 -51.78 -6.97
C THR A 8 -19.86 -50.41 -7.63
N ASP A 9 -20.73 -50.30 -8.62
CA ASP A 9 -21.01 -49.02 -9.31
C ASP A 9 -21.72 -48.01 -8.40
N GLU A 10 -22.65 -48.45 -7.56
CA GLU A 10 -23.36 -47.60 -6.60
C GLU A 10 -22.38 -47.03 -5.56
N ARG A 11 -21.48 -47.84 -4.98
CA ARG A 11 -20.47 -47.43 -4.02
C ARG A 11 -19.41 -46.51 -4.65
N SER A 12 -18.99 -46.77 -5.88
CA SER A 12 -18.04 -45.94 -6.59
C SER A 12 -18.63 -44.55 -6.90
N SER A 13 -19.90 -44.50 -7.26
CA SER A 13 -20.63 -43.25 -7.51
C SER A 13 -20.86 -42.43 -6.24
N GLU A 14 -21.26 -43.10 -5.13
CA GLU A 14 -21.40 -42.46 -3.83
C GLU A 14 -20.05 -41.87 -3.30
N ALA A 15 -18.96 -42.62 -3.46
CA ALA A 15 -17.62 -42.14 -3.07
C ALA A 15 -17.16 -40.96 -3.94
N ALA A 16 -17.45 -40.95 -5.22
CA ALA A 16 -17.16 -39.84 -6.12
C ALA A 16 -17.96 -38.58 -5.73
N LEU A 17 -19.26 -38.75 -5.43
CA LEU A 17 -20.12 -37.65 -5.01
C LEU A 17 -19.66 -37.07 -3.65
N ALA A 18 -19.27 -37.92 -2.69
CA ALA A 18 -18.77 -37.50 -1.40
C ALA A 18 -17.45 -36.67 -1.55
N ARG A 19 -16.53 -37.10 -2.42
CA ARG A 19 -15.30 -36.36 -2.75
C ARG A 19 -15.61 -35.02 -3.41
N ALA A 20 -16.53 -34.97 -4.36
CA ALA A 20 -16.95 -33.75 -5.03
C ALA A 20 -17.52 -32.70 -4.03
N ARG A 21 -18.42 -33.17 -3.13
CA ARG A 21 -18.99 -32.33 -2.08
C ARG A 21 -17.93 -31.79 -1.10
N HIS A 22 -17.00 -32.64 -0.69
CA HIS A 22 -15.92 -32.23 0.18
C HIS A 22 -15.04 -31.17 -0.47
N ARG A 23 -14.69 -31.35 -1.76
CA ARG A 23 -13.93 -30.36 -2.53
C ARG A 23 -14.67 -29.02 -2.64
N GLU A 24 -15.96 -29.04 -2.93
CA GLU A 24 -16.80 -27.83 -2.99
C GLU A 24 -16.85 -27.09 -1.66
N GLN A 25 -16.94 -27.80 -0.54
CA GLN A 25 -16.90 -27.21 0.80
C GLN A 25 -15.55 -26.53 1.11
N LEU A 26 -14.43 -27.17 0.73
CA LEU A 26 -13.09 -26.60 0.95
C LEU A 26 -12.87 -25.36 0.06
N LEU A 27 -13.27 -25.39 -1.20
CA LEU A 27 -13.22 -24.24 -2.08
C LEU A 27 -14.09 -23.09 -1.56
N SER A 28 -15.32 -23.39 -1.13
CA SER A 28 -16.21 -22.38 -0.55
C SER A 28 -15.61 -21.74 0.71
N TYR A 29 -14.95 -22.52 1.56
CA TYR A 29 -14.24 -22.00 2.73
C TYR A 29 -13.11 -21.05 2.34
N ILE A 30 -12.27 -21.41 1.36
CA ILE A 30 -11.17 -20.57 0.90
C ILE A 30 -11.71 -19.26 0.28
N VAL A 31 -12.70 -19.37 -0.60
CA VAL A 31 -13.31 -18.21 -1.28
C VAL A 31 -13.99 -17.27 -0.29
N SER A 32 -14.71 -17.81 0.72
CA SER A 32 -15.32 -16.96 1.75
C SER A 32 -14.27 -16.25 2.61
N SER A 33 -13.20 -16.95 3.00
CA SER A 33 -12.10 -16.36 3.78
C SER A 33 -11.43 -15.19 3.05
N VAL A 34 -11.33 -15.25 1.72
CA VAL A 34 -10.80 -14.17 0.88
C VAL A 34 -11.80 -13.02 0.75
N ARG A 35 -13.08 -13.34 0.58
CA ARG A 35 -14.15 -12.34 0.34
C ARG A 35 -14.45 -11.48 1.58
N ASP A 36 -14.28 -12.04 2.76
CA ASP A 36 -14.60 -11.37 4.03
C ASP A 36 -13.55 -10.32 4.42
N GLU A 37 -12.40 -10.29 3.72
CA GLU A 37 -11.34 -9.31 3.92
C GLU A 37 -11.57 -8.06 3.07
N LEU A 38 -11.48 -6.89 3.68
CA LEU A 38 -11.64 -5.60 3.01
C LEU A 38 -10.31 -5.06 2.46
N ASP A 39 -9.21 -5.42 3.12
CA ASP A 39 -7.87 -4.99 2.71
C ASP A 39 -7.28 -5.98 1.69
N PRO A 40 -6.81 -5.50 0.51
CA PRO A 40 -6.26 -6.35 -0.54
C PRO A 40 -5.09 -7.24 -0.10
N GLN A 41 -4.22 -6.75 0.78
CA GLN A 41 -3.09 -7.54 1.28
C GLN A 41 -3.57 -8.65 2.22
N ASN A 42 -4.55 -8.37 3.05
CA ASN A 42 -5.15 -9.37 3.94
C ASN A 42 -5.88 -10.46 3.17
N MET A 43 -6.50 -10.14 2.02
CA MET A 43 -7.12 -11.13 1.13
C MET A 43 -6.14 -12.23 0.71
N LEU A 44 -4.94 -11.87 0.27
CA LEU A 44 -3.92 -12.84 -0.15
C LEU A 44 -3.36 -13.63 1.04
N ASN A 45 -3.16 -12.99 2.19
CA ASN A 45 -2.72 -13.66 3.42
C ASN A 45 -3.78 -14.66 3.93
N ALA A 46 -5.05 -14.31 3.87
CA ALA A 46 -6.15 -15.22 4.19
C ALA A 46 -6.18 -16.42 3.23
N ALA A 47 -5.96 -16.16 1.94
CA ALA A 47 -5.94 -17.20 0.91
C ALA A 47 -4.84 -18.25 1.14
N VAL A 48 -3.59 -17.85 1.40
CA VAL A 48 -2.49 -18.80 1.66
C VAL A 48 -2.74 -19.60 2.93
N THR A 49 -3.25 -18.95 3.98
CA THR A 49 -3.58 -19.60 5.25
C THR A 49 -4.69 -20.62 5.10
N ALA A 50 -5.79 -20.23 4.46
CA ALA A 50 -6.95 -21.10 4.23
C ALA A 50 -6.57 -22.30 3.34
N THR A 51 -5.79 -22.06 2.28
CA THR A 51 -5.32 -23.10 1.35
C THR A 51 -4.44 -24.13 2.07
N ALA A 52 -3.42 -23.68 2.81
CA ALA A 52 -2.52 -24.59 3.50
C ALA A 52 -3.26 -25.46 4.54
N ARG A 53 -4.19 -24.88 5.28
CA ARG A 53 -5.01 -25.59 6.27
C ARG A 53 -5.98 -26.58 5.62
N ALA A 54 -6.67 -26.15 4.54
CA ALA A 54 -7.65 -26.98 3.84
C ALA A 54 -7.01 -28.22 3.20
N LEU A 55 -5.81 -28.07 2.66
CA LEU A 55 -5.06 -29.17 2.02
C LEU A 55 -4.19 -29.96 2.97
N GLY A 56 -4.04 -29.50 4.23
CA GLY A 56 -3.19 -30.16 5.23
C GLY A 56 -1.71 -30.18 4.85
N VAL A 57 -1.23 -29.14 4.16
CA VAL A 57 0.15 -29.01 3.67
C VAL A 57 1.01 -28.16 4.61
N ALA A 58 2.34 -28.28 4.50
CA ALA A 58 3.29 -27.57 5.36
C ALA A 58 3.29 -26.05 5.11
N GLY A 59 2.92 -25.62 3.90
CA GLY A 59 2.81 -24.21 3.60
C GLY A 59 2.28 -23.93 2.20
N CYS A 60 2.05 -22.64 1.95
CA CYS A 60 1.54 -22.10 0.71
C CYS A 60 2.15 -20.72 0.45
N ARG A 61 2.49 -20.42 -0.80
CA ARG A 61 2.98 -19.11 -1.26
C ARG A 61 2.30 -18.71 -2.54
N ILE A 62 1.92 -17.44 -2.63
CA ILE A 62 1.37 -16.83 -3.84
C ILE A 62 2.39 -15.85 -4.40
N TYR A 63 2.68 -15.99 -5.67
CA TYR A 63 3.45 -15.03 -6.46
C TYR A 63 2.50 -14.26 -7.36
N ARG A 64 2.72 -12.95 -7.50
CA ARG A 64 2.06 -12.10 -8.49
C ARG A 64 3.05 -11.74 -9.59
N GLN A 65 2.57 -11.72 -10.82
CA GLN A 65 3.36 -11.27 -11.94
C GLN A 65 3.46 -9.74 -11.91
N SER A 66 4.68 -9.19 -11.85
CA SER A 66 4.95 -7.74 -11.93
C SER A 66 5.17 -7.30 -13.38
N ASP A 67 6.02 -8.04 -14.08
CA ASP A 67 6.35 -7.86 -15.50
C ASP A 67 6.33 -9.23 -16.18
N PRO A 68 6.27 -9.32 -17.52
CA PRO A 68 6.32 -10.60 -18.22
C PRO A 68 7.50 -11.45 -17.79
N GLY A 69 7.24 -12.60 -17.17
CA GLY A 69 8.24 -13.53 -16.66
C GLY A 69 8.86 -13.16 -15.30
N GLN A 70 8.43 -12.09 -14.64
CA GLN A 70 8.87 -11.73 -13.29
C GLN A 70 7.76 -11.97 -12.27
N PHE A 71 8.09 -12.74 -11.24
CA PHE A 71 7.15 -13.07 -10.16
C PHE A 71 7.68 -12.54 -8.82
N LEU A 72 6.84 -11.82 -8.10
CA LEU A 72 7.11 -11.30 -6.76
C LEU A 72 6.24 -12.02 -5.73
N VAL A 73 6.81 -12.35 -4.59
CA VAL A 73 6.06 -12.94 -3.48
C VAL A 73 5.02 -11.94 -3.00
N ALA A 74 3.75 -12.35 -3.05
CA ALA A 74 2.61 -11.53 -2.63
C ALA A 74 2.11 -11.91 -1.24
N ALA A 75 2.11 -13.20 -0.90
CA ALA A 75 1.75 -13.72 0.41
C ALA A 75 2.38 -15.10 0.62
N ASP A 76 2.65 -15.45 1.87
CA ASP A 76 3.11 -16.78 2.25
C ASP A 76 2.56 -17.23 3.61
N TYR A 77 2.53 -18.54 3.83
CA TYR A 77 2.13 -19.17 5.09
C TYR A 77 2.83 -20.49 5.29
N GLY A 78 3.20 -20.78 6.54
CA GLY A 78 3.75 -22.05 6.95
C GLY A 78 5.26 -22.03 7.16
N ASN A 79 5.89 -23.22 7.12
CA ASN A 79 7.33 -23.33 7.30
C ASN A 79 8.05 -22.97 5.99
N ILE A 80 8.75 -21.85 5.98
CA ILE A 80 9.54 -21.32 4.86
C ILE A 80 11.03 -21.65 4.95
N GLU A 81 11.47 -22.36 5.99
CA GLU A 81 12.87 -22.79 6.11
C GLU A 81 13.24 -23.71 4.95
N LYS A 82 14.40 -23.49 4.37
CA LYS A 82 14.95 -24.31 3.25
C LYS A 82 14.12 -24.25 1.96
N LEU A 83 13.45 -23.13 1.70
CA LEU A 83 12.75 -22.82 0.46
C LEU A 83 13.49 -21.80 -0.42
N GLU A 84 14.79 -21.60 -0.13
CA GLU A 84 15.62 -20.58 -0.81
C GLU A 84 15.66 -20.77 -2.34
N ASP A 85 15.53 -22.03 -2.80
CA ASP A 85 15.53 -22.33 -4.23
C ASP A 85 14.16 -22.20 -4.91
N LEU A 86 13.08 -22.00 -4.14
CA LEU A 86 11.72 -21.97 -4.68
C LEU A 86 11.50 -20.78 -5.62
N ASP A 87 12.00 -19.59 -5.25
CA ASP A 87 11.83 -18.38 -6.06
C ASP A 87 12.55 -18.52 -7.41
N ALA A 88 13.76 -19.10 -7.39
CA ALA A 88 14.51 -19.40 -8.61
C ALA A 88 13.83 -20.48 -9.47
N ALA A 89 13.27 -21.52 -8.85
CA ALA A 89 12.56 -22.57 -9.54
C ALA A 89 11.28 -22.06 -10.20
N VAL A 90 10.51 -21.18 -9.53
CA VAL A 90 9.31 -20.55 -10.09
C VAL A 90 9.66 -19.62 -11.26
N ALA A 91 10.73 -18.83 -11.14
CA ALA A 91 11.20 -17.96 -12.21
C ALA A 91 11.69 -18.74 -13.46
N GLY A 92 12.11 -19.99 -13.29
CA GLY A 92 12.59 -20.88 -14.36
C GLY A 92 11.48 -21.73 -15.03
N LEU A 93 10.22 -21.60 -14.63
CA LEU A 93 9.11 -22.33 -15.24
C LEU A 93 8.82 -21.80 -16.64
N GLU A 94 9.21 -22.56 -17.67
CA GLU A 94 8.96 -22.19 -19.09
C GLU A 94 7.51 -22.36 -19.51
N ASP A 95 6.82 -23.37 -18.97
CA ASP A 95 5.42 -23.66 -19.24
C ASP A 95 4.59 -23.62 -17.96
N LEU A 96 3.78 -22.59 -17.84
CA LEU A 96 2.89 -22.37 -16.72
C LEU A 96 1.46 -22.89 -17.00
N SER A 97 1.23 -23.60 -18.09
CA SER A 97 -0.09 -24.09 -18.48
C SER A 97 -0.56 -25.33 -17.70
N GLU A 98 0.38 -26.05 -17.07
CA GLU A 98 0.12 -27.27 -16.32
C GLU A 98 0.58 -27.15 -14.85
N VAL A 99 0.13 -28.13 -14.03
CA VAL A 99 0.62 -28.28 -12.66
C VAL A 99 2.06 -28.77 -12.70
N ALA A 100 2.99 -27.95 -12.26
CA ALA A 100 4.42 -28.32 -12.15
C ALA A 100 4.68 -28.93 -10.77
N GLN A 101 5.32 -30.10 -10.76
CA GLN A 101 5.86 -30.69 -9.54
C GLN A 101 7.35 -30.42 -9.47
N LEU A 102 7.81 -29.81 -8.35
CA LEU A 102 9.19 -29.45 -8.08
C LEU A 102 9.66 -30.22 -6.86
N ASP A 103 10.76 -30.95 -6.97
CA ASP A 103 11.37 -31.66 -5.86
C ASP A 103 12.57 -30.85 -5.36
N LEU A 104 12.41 -30.21 -4.22
CA LEU A 104 13.47 -29.55 -3.48
C LEU A 104 14.05 -30.50 -2.43
N GLU A 105 15.23 -30.19 -1.90
CA GLU A 105 15.96 -31.12 -1.00
C GLU A 105 15.09 -31.69 0.16
N HIS A 106 14.19 -30.88 0.71
CA HIS A 106 13.37 -31.23 1.87
C HIS A 106 11.87 -31.25 1.57
N TRP A 107 11.45 -30.65 0.45
CA TRP A 107 10.06 -30.36 0.15
C TRP A 107 9.66 -30.84 -1.24
N SER A 108 8.52 -31.49 -1.32
CA SER A 108 7.82 -31.71 -2.58
C SER A 108 6.82 -30.58 -2.78
N VAL A 109 6.94 -29.84 -3.87
CA VAL A 109 6.18 -28.62 -4.16
C VAL A 109 5.29 -28.84 -5.37
N LEU A 110 4.06 -28.40 -5.30
CA LEU A 110 3.21 -28.17 -6.48
C LEU A 110 3.16 -26.69 -6.79
N ALA A 111 3.52 -26.31 -8.00
CA ALA A 111 3.38 -24.98 -8.54
C ALA A 111 2.33 -24.96 -9.63
N VAL A 112 1.35 -24.05 -9.53
CA VAL A 112 0.25 -23.90 -10.48
C VAL A 112 0.09 -22.43 -10.82
N SER A 113 0.03 -22.13 -12.12
CA SER A 113 -0.23 -20.75 -12.56
C SER A 113 -1.65 -20.31 -12.19
N THR A 114 -1.77 -19.07 -11.80
CA THR A 114 -3.06 -18.41 -11.63
C THR A 114 -3.37 -17.57 -12.87
N HIS A 115 -4.63 -17.57 -13.28
CA HIS A 115 -5.06 -16.92 -14.52
C HIS A 115 -6.23 -15.99 -14.30
N TYR A 116 -6.20 -14.89 -15.05
CA TYR A 116 -7.38 -14.05 -15.24
C TYR A 116 -7.65 -13.89 -16.74
N ARG A 117 -8.82 -14.31 -17.20
CA ARG A 117 -9.26 -14.36 -18.63
C ARG A 117 -8.28 -15.17 -19.45
N GLN A 118 -7.43 -15.61 -19.68
CA GLN A 118 -6.44 -16.32 -20.48
C GLN A 118 -5.00 -15.80 -20.29
N THR A 119 -4.81 -14.89 -19.33
CA THR A 119 -3.48 -14.34 -19.05
C THR A 119 -3.02 -14.85 -17.69
N VAL A 120 -1.81 -15.36 -17.62
CA VAL A 120 -1.14 -15.69 -16.35
C VAL A 120 -0.95 -14.40 -15.57
N ASN A 121 -1.40 -14.36 -14.33
CA ASN A 121 -1.23 -13.21 -13.44
C ASN A 121 -0.49 -13.55 -12.13
N GLY A 122 -0.10 -14.81 -11.95
CA GLY A 122 0.68 -15.26 -10.82
C GLY A 122 0.89 -16.76 -10.80
N VAL A 123 1.44 -17.24 -9.70
CA VAL A 123 1.68 -18.67 -9.41
C VAL A 123 1.32 -18.94 -7.96
N ILE A 124 0.62 -20.03 -7.69
CA ILE A 124 0.48 -20.57 -6.34
C ILE A 124 1.40 -21.77 -6.18
N CYS A 125 2.16 -21.80 -5.09
CA CYS A 125 2.97 -22.93 -4.67
C CYS A 125 2.46 -23.46 -3.34
N ILE A 126 2.28 -24.77 -3.25
CA ILE A 126 2.02 -25.48 -1.99
C ILE A 126 3.10 -26.54 -1.80
N TRP A 127 3.48 -26.79 -0.56
CA TRP A 127 4.53 -27.77 -0.27
C TRP A 127 4.22 -28.63 0.94
N LYS A 128 4.74 -29.85 0.89
CA LYS A 128 4.75 -30.81 1.99
C LYS A 128 6.13 -31.49 2.11
N SER A 129 6.40 -32.12 3.24
CA SER A 129 7.65 -32.85 3.40
C SER A 129 7.76 -33.99 2.36
N ASN A 130 8.96 -34.24 1.83
CA ASN A 130 9.22 -35.39 0.96
C ASN A 130 8.88 -36.74 1.63
N LYS A 131 8.72 -36.74 2.96
CA LYS A 131 8.32 -37.93 3.73
C LYS A 131 6.81 -38.21 3.69
N ASP A 132 6.00 -37.23 3.31
CA ASP A 132 4.53 -37.32 3.32
C ASP A 132 3.96 -38.01 2.07
N GLY A 133 4.83 -38.61 1.25
CA GLY A 133 4.45 -39.40 0.06
C GLY A 133 4.15 -38.54 -1.16
N GLU A 134 3.69 -39.20 -2.21
CA GLU A 134 3.35 -38.55 -3.48
C GLU A 134 2.07 -37.69 -3.39
N TRP A 135 1.94 -36.73 -4.31
CA TRP A 135 0.73 -35.94 -4.45
C TRP A 135 -0.43 -36.78 -5.01
N SER A 136 -1.56 -36.75 -4.35
CA SER A 136 -2.76 -37.45 -4.83
C SER A 136 -3.42 -36.70 -5.96
N ASN A 137 -4.13 -37.41 -6.81
CA ASN A 137 -4.88 -36.79 -7.91
C ASN A 137 -5.94 -35.80 -7.40
N ASP A 138 -6.54 -36.06 -6.24
CA ASP A 138 -7.49 -35.13 -5.60
C ASP A 138 -6.80 -33.82 -5.17
N GLN A 139 -5.54 -33.86 -4.69
CA GLN A 139 -4.76 -32.66 -4.35
C GLN A 139 -4.38 -31.85 -5.61
N LEU A 140 -3.99 -32.53 -6.70
CA LEU A 140 -3.69 -31.87 -7.98
C LEU A 140 -4.89 -31.10 -8.51
N ILE A 141 -6.07 -31.74 -8.55
CA ILE A 141 -7.30 -31.09 -8.99
C ILE A 141 -7.66 -29.93 -8.06
N MET A 142 -7.55 -30.12 -6.75
CA MET A 142 -7.92 -29.10 -5.76
C MET A 142 -7.03 -27.85 -5.91
N VAL A 143 -5.70 -28.00 -6.05
CA VAL A 143 -4.81 -26.86 -6.20
C VAL A 143 -5.07 -26.11 -7.50
N SER A 144 -5.43 -26.80 -8.57
CA SER A 144 -5.83 -26.16 -9.84
C SER A 144 -7.13 -25.37 -9.70
N ASP A 145 -8.13 -25.91 -9.00
CA ASP A 145 -9.38 -25.18 -8.72
C ASP A 145 -9.12 -23.94 -7.86
N ILE A 146 -8.23 -24.05 -6.84
CA ILE A 146 -7.82 -22.93 -6.00
C ILE A 146 -7.06 -21.87 -6.83
N ALA A 147 -6.13 -22.29 -7.70
CA ALA A 147 -5.37 -21.39 -8.57
C ALA A 147 -6.29 -20.54 -9.45
N ASN A 148 -7.35 -21.13 -10.01
CA ASN A 148 -8.34 -20.42 -10.81
C ASN A 148 -9.07 -19.33 -9.98
N GLN A 149 -9.46 -19.63 -8.75
CA GLN A 149 -10.11 -18.64 -7.86
C GLN A 149 -9.15 -17.54 -7.42
N LEU A 150 -7.90 -17.89 -7.14
CA LEU A 150 -6.87 -16.95 -6.75
C LEU A 150 -6.48 -16.01 -7.91
N GLY A 151 -6.51 -16.48 -9.15
CA GLY A 151 -6.28 -15.62 -10.31
C GLY A 151 -7.28 -14.46 -10.37
N ILE A 152 -8.56 -14.75 -10.08
CA ILE A 152 -9.60 -13.71 -10.00
C ILE A 152 -9.34 -12.76 -8.83
N ALA A 153 -9.02 -13.29 -7.64
CA ALA A 153 -8.74 -12.48 -6.46
C ALA A 153 -7.50 -11.59 -6.65
N SER A 154 -6.42 -12.13 -7.20
CA SER A 154 -5.20 -11.36 -7.52
C SER A 154 -5.46 -10.22 -8.49
N GLU A 155 -6.30 -10.43 -9.49
CA GLU A 155 -6.69 -9.36 -10.43
C GLU A 155 -7.52 -8.28 -9.76
N GLN A 156 -8.42 -8.64 -8.84
CA GLN A 156 -9.18 -7.66 -8.05
C GLN A 156 -8.25 -6.78 -7.21
N VAL A 157 -7.25 -7.37 -6.56
CA VAL A 157 -6.20 -6.63 -5.82
C VAL A 157 -5.45 -5.69 -6.75
N THR A 158 -4.97 -6.18 -7.90
CA THR A 158 -4.23 -5.37 -8.88
C THR A 158 -5.08 -4.19 -9.41
N ASN A 159 -6.35 -4.43 -9.72
CA ASN A 159 -7.24 -3.38 -10.19
C ASN A 159 -7.54 -2.35 -9.09
N HIS A 160 -7.71 -2.78 -7.85
CA HIS A 160 -7.88 -1.88 -6.71
C HIS A 160 -6.62 -1.00 -6.53
N GLU A 161 -5.44 -1.59 -6.49
CA GLU A 161 -4.15 -0.87 -6.41
C GLU A 161 -3.99 0.14 -7.56
N ARG A 162 -4.38 -0.26 -8.79
CA ARG A 162 -4.34 0.63 -9.96
C ARG A 162 -5.32 1.79 -9.83
N ILE A 163 -6.54 1.56 -9.34
CA ILE A 163 -7.52 2.62 -9.10
C ILE A 163 -7.00 3.59 -8.04
N VAL A 164 -6.45 3.07 -6.93
CA VAL A 164 -5.84 3.89 -5.88
C VAL A 164 -4.65 4.68 -6.44
N ALA A 165 -3.79 4.04 -7.24
CA ALA A 165 -2.66 4.71 -7.89
C ALA A 165 -3.09 5.78 -8.90
N LEU A 166 -4.21 5.61 -9.58
CA LEU A 166 -4.78 6.59 -10.51
C LEU A 166 -5.56 7.70 -9.79
N SER A 167 -5.97 7.49 -8.55
CA SER A 167 -6.60 8.54 -7.75
C SER A 167 -5.63 9.68 -7.50
N ARG A 168 -6.07 10.91 -7.71
CA ARG A 168 -5.28 12.13 -7.44
C ARG A 168 -5.53 12.69 -6.05
N THR A 169 -6.55 12.22 -5.38
CA THR A 169 -7.00 12.77 -4.11
C THR A 169 -6.90 11.75 -2.98
N ASP A 170 -6.69 12.25 -1.78
CA ASP A 170 -6.85 11.51 -0.54
C ASP A 170 -8.33 11.25 -0.28
N SER A 171 -8.69 10.01 0.00
CA SER A 171 -10.09 9.58 0.11
C SER A 171 -10.84 10.18 1.31
N MET A 172 -10.13 10.56 2.38
CA MET A 172 -10.72 11.15 3.57
C MET A 172 -10.93 12.65 3.41
N THR A 173 -9.89 13.36 2.96
CA THR A 173 -9.89 14.82 2.94
C THR A 173 -10.32 15.43 1.62
N GLY A 174 -10.28 14.68 0.51
CA GLY A 174 -10.52 15.18 -0.84
C GLY A 174 -9.39 16.06 -1.39
N LEU A 175 -8.35 16.35 -0.61
CA LEU A 175 -7.16 17.08 -1.04
C LEU A 175 -6.31 16.22 -2.00
N LEU A 176 -5.34 16.82 -2.67
CA LEU A 176 -4.37 16.03 -3.42
C LEU A 176 -3.67 15.01 -2.49
N ASN A 177 -3.46 13.81 -3.01
CA ASN A 177 -2.62 12.85 -2.31
C ASN A 177 -1.13 13.13 -2.56
N ARG A 178 -0.25 12.47 -1.81
CA ARG A 178 1.21 12.60 -1.90
C ARG A 178 1.72 12.50 -3.34
N ARG A 179 1.27 11.46 -4.07
CA ARG A 179 1.70 11.21 -5.44
C ARG A 179 1.32 12.36 -6.39
N ALA A 180 0.04 12.73 -6.39
CA ALA A 180 -0.45 13.79 -7.25
C ALA A 180 0.21 15.14 -6.95
N PHE A 181 0.53 15.42 -5.69
CA PHE A 181 1.20 16.64 -5.28
C PHE A 181 2.66 16.68 -5.76
N PHE A 182 3.48 15.68 -5.43
CA PHE A 182 4.92 15.71 -5.71
C PHE A 182 5.28 15.33 -7.14
N GLU A 183 4.57 14.36 -7.75
CA GLU A 183 4.94 13.83 -9.07
C GLU A 183 4.24 14.53 -10.22
N GLU A 184 3.06 15.15 -9.97
CA GLU A 184 2.28 15.78 -11.05
C GLU A 184 2.20 17.30 -10.90
N GLU A 185 1.77 17.79 -9.73
CA GLU A 185 1.40 19.20 -9.57
C GLU A 185 2.63 20.10 -9.36
N LEU A 186 3.53 19.75 -8.44
CA LEU A 186 4.72 20.55 -8.18
C LEU A 186 5.63 20.70 -9.40
N PRO A 187 5.98 19.65 -10.17
CA PRO A 187 6.82 19.81 -11.35
C PRO A 187 6.22 20.76 -12.39
N ARG A 188 4.90 20.72 -12.59
CA ARG A 188 4.20 21.63 -13.50
C ARG A 188 4.26 23.08 -13.04
N ARG A 189 4.12 23.31 -11.73
CA ARG A 189 4.16 24.65 -11.14
C ARG A 189 5.55 25.24 -11.17
N VAL A 190 6.56 24.47 -10.79
CA VAL A 190 7.96 24.87 -10.87
C VAL A 190 8.30 25.29 -12.28
N ALA A 191 8.04 24.46 -13.29
CA ALA A 191 8.30 24.78 -14.70
C ALA A 191 7.55 26.05 -15.18
N ARG A 192 6.38 26.36 -14.62
CA ARG A 192 5.64 27.60 -14.91
C ARG A 192 6.31 28.80 -14.25
N LEU A 193 6.71 28.68 -12.97
CA LEU A 193 7.30 29.75 -12.18
C LEU A 193 8.72 30.10 -12.65
N GLU A 194 9.49 29.13 -13.12
CA GLU A 194 10.77 29.36 -13.80
C GLU A 194 10.62 30.27 -15.02
N ARG A 195 9.59 30.04 -15.84
CA ARG A 195 9.32 30.89 -17.02
C ARG A 195 8.82 32.27 -16.66
N SER A 196 8.01 32.39 -15.59
CA SER A 196 7.48 33.68 -15.13
C SER A 196 8.38 34.43 -14.16
N ARG A 197 9.50 33.82 -13.73
CA ARG A 197 10.45 34.36 -12.76
C ARG A 197 9.75 34.75 -11.44
N GLN A 198 8.80 33.94 -11.00
CA GLN A 198 8.07 34.17 -9.75
C GLN A 198 8.51 33.19 -8.68
N THR A 199 8.63 33.69 -7.46
CA THR A 199 8.89 32.87 -6.27
C THR A 199 7.64 32.13 -5.81
N ALA A 200 7.83 31.06 -5.04
CA ALA A 200 6.77 30.35 -4.34
C ALA A 200 7.25 29.86 -2.98
N ALA A 201 6.35 29.34 -2.17
CA ALA A 201 6.74 28.72 -0.90
C ALA A 201 6.05 27.36 -0.73
N LEU A 202 6.84 26.40 -0.31
CA LEU A 202 6.39 25.09 0.14
C LEU A 202 6.28 25.09 1.66
N PHE A 203 5.12 24.70 2.17
CA PHE A 203 4.85 24.48 3.59
C PHE A 203 4.70 22.99 3.83
N TYR A 204 5.49 22.44 4.70
CA TYR A 204 5.37 21.06 5.19
C TYR A 204 4.75 21.11 6.58
N VAL A 205 3.59 20.52 6.77
CA VAL A 205 2.78 20.63 7.99
C VAL A 205 2.56 19.25 8.60
N ASP A 206 2.75 19.15 9.90
CA ASP A 206 2.55 17.91 10.64
C ASP A 206 1.83 18.21 11.96
N MET A 207 0.85 17.34 12.31
CA MET A 207 0.09 17.48 13.54
C MET A 207 0.88 16.97 14.74
N ASP A 208 1.10 17.85 15.70
CA ASP A 208 1.79 17.51 16.94
C ASP A 208 0.91 16.70 17.89
N ASN A 209 1.44 15.61 18.44
CA ASN A 209 0.77 14.74 19.40
C ASN A 209 -0.51 14.07 18.88
N PHE A 210 -0.70 13.97 17.56
CA PHE A 210 -1.90 13.38 16.94
C PHE A 210 -2.17 11.95 17.40
N LYS A 211 -1.12 11.12 17.55
CA LYS A 211 -1.27 9.76 18.08
C LYS A 211 -1.98 9.75 19.44
N LEU A 212 -1.70 10.73 20.30
CA LEU A 212 -2.33 10.82 21.62
C LEU A 212 -3.84 11.08 21.53
N VAL A 213 -4.30 11.85 20.53
CA VAL A 213 -5.73 12.05 20.26
C VAL A 213 -6.40 10.71 19.98
N ASN A 214 -5.81 9.90 19.08
CA ASN A 214 -6.31 8.57 18.75
C ASN A 214 -6.31 7.63 19.97
N ASP A 215 -5.24 7.64 20.74
CA ASP A 215 -5.08 6.74 21.89
C ASP A 215 -6.07 7.07 23.02
N VAL A 216 -6.47 8.33 23.19
CA VAL A 216 -7.36 8.79 24.28
C VAL A 216 -8.82 8.88 23.83
N HIS A 217 -9.08 9.43 22.65
CA HIS A 217 -10.44 9.74 22.18
C HIS A 217 -10.93 8.83 21.05
N GLY A 218 -10.06 7.90 20.58
CA GLY A 218 -10.36 6.96 19.49
C GLY A 218 -10.14 7.56 18.10
N HIS A 219 -10.12 6.68 17.10
CA HIS A 219 -9.81 7.04 15.70
C HIS A 219 -10.78 8.04 15.09
N GLN A 220 -12.07 8.01 15.48
CA GLN A 220 -13.04 8.98 14.98
C GLN A 220 -12.67 10.41 15.36
N ALA A 221 -12.21 10.64 16.59
CA ALA A 221 -11.76 11.96 17.03
C ALA A 221 -10.50 12.41 16.30
N GLY A 222 -9.60 11.46 15.96
CA GLY A 222 -8.47 11.74 15.09
C GLY A 222 -8.87 12.12 13.67
N ASP A 223 -9.84 11.42 13.11
CA ASP A 223 -10.39 11.75 11.79
C ASP A 223 -11.04 13.14 11.78
N ASP A 224 -11.80 13.50 12.83
CA ASP A 224 -12.39 14.82 12.99
C ASP A 224 -11.31 15.91 13.10
N ALA A 225 -10.21 15.66 13.81
CA ALA A 225 -9.08 16.58 13.92
C ALA A 225 -8.36 16.78 12.57
N ILE A 226 -8.19 15.71 11.78
CA ILE A 226 -7.65 15.79 10.42
C ILE A 226 -8.55 16.64 9.51
N MET A 227 -9.85 16.44 9.58
CA MET A 227 -10.82 17.22 8.80
C MET A 227 -10.83 18.68 9.23
N TYR A 228 -10.69 18.96 10.52
CA TYR A 228 -10.59 20.31 11.04
C TYR A 228 -9.32 21.03 10.51
N LEU A 229 -8.16 20.35 10.53
CA LEU A 229 -6.95 20.91 9.94
C LEU A 229 -7.11 21.13 8.43
N ARG A 230 -7.71 20.19 7.70
CA ARG A 230 -8.01 20.36 6.27
C ARG A 230 -8.77 21.65 6.01
N ASP A 231 -9.85 21.89 6.73
CA ASP A 231 -10.70 23.07 6.55
C ASP A 231 -9.93 24.35 6.87
N MET A 232 -9.14 24.35 7.95
CA MET A 232 -8.25 25.45 8.30
C MET A 232 -7.23 25.75 7.18
N LEU A 233 -6.60 24.73 6.58
CA LEU A 233 -5.65 24.92 5.48
C LEU A 233 -6.34 25.40 4.21
N MET A 234 -7.57 24.97 3.95
CA MET A 234 -8.37 25.47 2.82
C MET A 234 -8.73 26.93 2.98
N ASP A 235 -9.15 27.37 4.17
CA ASP A 235 -9.44 28.78 4.46
C ASP A 235 -8.19 29.66 4.41
N PHE A 236 -7.05 29.08 4.72
CA PHE A 236 -5.75 29.75 4.65
C PHE A 236 -5.25 29.98 3.22
N THR A 237 -5.66 29.15 2.27
CA THR A 237 -5.19 29.18 0.88
C THR A 237 -6.17 29.92 -0.03
N ARG A 238 -5.64 30.52 -1.09
CA ARG A 238 -6.43 31.18 -2.13
C ARG A 238 -6.66 30.26 -3.34
N PRO A 239 -7.66 30.55 -4.18
CA PRO A 239 -7.78 29.86 -5.45
C PRO A 239 -6.48 29.95 -6.26
N GLY A 240 -5.92 28.80 -6.61
CA GLY A 240 -4.64 28.70 -7.31
C GLY A 240 -3.48 28.20 -6.44
N ASP A 241 -3.54 28.29 -5.12
CA ASP A 241 -2.64 27.56 -4.22
C ASP A 241 -3.03 26.08 -4.22
N VAL A 242 -2.14 25.22 -3.75
CA VAL A 242 -2.35 23.77 -3.72
C VAL A 242 -2.14 23.23 -2.31
N ILE A 243 -3.03 22.33 -1.91
CA ILE A 243 -2.96 21.61 -0.66
C ILE A 243 -2.97 20.11 -0.93
N ALA A 244 -2.19 19.37 -0.18
CA ALA A 244 -2.17 17.92 -0.21
C ALA A 244 -2.14 17.33 1.21
N ARG A 245 -2.71 16.15 1.35
CA ARG A 245 -2.44 15.27 2.48
C ARG A 245 -1.41 14.23 2.06
N LEU A 246 -0.30 14.15 2.78
CA LEU A 246 0.82 13.28 2.43
C LEU A 246 0.69 11.88 3.03
N GLY A 247 -0.13 11.74 4.06
CA GLY A 247 -0.43 10.51 4.77
C GLY A 247 -0.55 10.76 6.27
N GLY A 248 -1.32 9.94 6.97
CA GLY A 248 -1.51 10.10 8.42
C GLY A 248 -1.92 11.51 8.81
N ASP A 249 -1.05 12.19 9.54
CA ASP A 249 -1.16 13.53 10.09
C ASP A 249 -0.31 14.60 9.35
N GLU A 250 0.27 14.24 8.18
CA GLU A 250 1.13 15.11 7.39
C GLU A 250 0.38 15.76 6.23
N PHE A 251 0.59 17.08 6.05
CA PHE A 251 0.06 17.87 4.96
C PHE A 251 1.16 18.69 4.28
N ALA A 252 0.91 19.12 3.05
CA ALA A 252 1.75 20.08 2.36
C ALA A 252 0.91 21.14 1.66
N MET A 253 1.44 22.35 1.56
CA MET A 253 0.86 23.42 0.77
C MET A 253 1.90 24.05 -0.14
N TRP A 254 1.49 24.41 -1.33
CA TRP A 254 2.29 25.18 -2.25
C TRP A 254 1.58 26.49 -2.61
N LEU A 255 2.23 27.60 -2.31
CA LEU A 255 1.71 28.95 -2.54
C LEU A 255 2.51 29.63 -3.64
N ASP A 256 1.86 29.88 -4.76
CA ASP A 256 2.47 30.55 -5.92
C ASP A 256 2.63 32.06 -5.71
N GLY A 257 3.67 32.65 -6.31
CA GLY A 257 3.86 34.10 -6.36
C GLY A 257 3.96 34.77 -4.99
N ILE A 258 4.57 34.08 -4.01
CA ILE A 258 4.72 34.58 -2.66
C ILE A 258 6.20 34.93 -2.35
N ARG A 259 6.43 36.08 -1.74
CA ARG A 259 7.77 36.49 -1.29
C ARG A 259 8.08 35.90 0.09
N PRO A 260 9.37 35.74 0.44
CA PRO A 260 9.79 35.15 1.74
C PRO A 260 9.13 35.80 2.95
N GLU A 261 9.09 37.13 3.01
CA GLU A 261 8.54 37.88 4.14
C GLU A 261 7.04 37.66 4.30
N VAL A 262 6.35 37.50 3.18
CA VAL A 262 4.90 37.22 3.16
C VAL A 262 4.64 35.75 3.55
N ALA A 263 5.50 34.82 3.14
CA ALA A 263 5.42 33.42 3.54
C ALA A 263 5.60 33.28 5.07
N GLU A 264 6.59 33.98 5.63
CA GLU A 264 6.84 34.00 7.09
C GLU A 264 5.66 34.59 7.87
N MET A 265 5.12 35.71 7.42
CA MET A 265 3.92 36.30 8.05
C MET A 265 2.73 35.35 7.99
N ARG A 266 2.51 34.70 6.84
CA ARG A 266 1.40 33.78 6.66
C ARG A 266 1.53 32.55 7.55
N VAL A 267 2.72 31.94 7.62
CA VAL A 267 2.88 30.77 8.50
C VAL A 267 2.71 31.14 9.96
N GLY A 268 3.13 32.33 10.40
CA GLY A 268 2.87 32.84 11.74
C GLY A 268 1.37 32.88 12.06
N ASN A 269 0.58 33.44 11.15
CA ASN A 269 -0.88 33.46 11.29
C ASN A 269 -1.49 32.04 11.32
N LEU A 270 -0.96 31.10 10.51
CA LEU A 270 -1.41 29.72 10.53
C LEU A 270 -1.19 29.05 11.90
N ILE A 271 -0.01 29.30 12.51
CA ILE A 271 0.28 28.80 13.87
C ILE A 271 -0.67 29.39 14.91
N GLU A 272 -0.98 30.69 14.81
CA GLU A 272 -1.94 31.33 15.73
C GLU A 272 -3.34 30.69 15.63
N VAL A 273 -3.85 30.55 14.41
CA VAL A 273 -5.18 29.92 14.16
C VAL A 273 -5.19 28.46 14.60
N SER A 274 -4.09 27.72 14.41
CA SER A 274 -3.99 26.31 14.80
C SER A 274 -4.10 26.05 16.29
N GLN A 275 -4.02 27.08 17.14
CA GLN A 275 -4.23 26.94 18.59
C GLN A 275 -5.64 26.46 18.94
N SER A 276 -6.64 26.69 18.06
CA SER A 276 -7.99 26.13 18.20
C SER A 276 -8.03 24.61 18.19
N MET A 277 -7.05 23.96 17.57
CA MET A 277 -6.94 22.50 17.56
C MET A 277 -6.74 21.87 18.95
N ARG A 278 -6.40 22.69 19.94
CA ARG A 278 -6.27 22.21 21.34
C ARG A 278 -7.54 21.59 21.89
N GLU A 279 -8.70 21.89 21.34
CA GLU A 279 -9.98 21.27 21.70
C GLU A 279 -9.99 19.75 21.47
N PHE A 280 -9.18 19.26 20.54
CA PHE A 280 -9.04 17.84 20.24
C PHE A 280 -7.95 17.15 21.07
N SER A 281 -7.25 17.87 21.96
CA SER A 281 -6.07 17.34 22.66
C SER A 281 -6.39 16.13 23.53
N GLY A 282 -5.55 15.11 23.47
CA GLY A 282 -5.62 13.95 24.35
C GLY A 282 -5.06 14.22 25.77
N ALA A 283 -4.27 15.29 25.96
CA ALA A 283 -3.75 15.72 27.26
C ALA A 283 -3.45 17.22 27.25
N GLU A 284 -3.65 17.89 28.38
CA GLU A 284 -3.42 19.35 28.52
C GLU A 284 -1.93 19.73 28.42
N ASP A 285 -1.03 18.89 28.94
CA ASP A 285 0.41 19.08 28.92
C ASP A 285 1.06 18.79 27.56
N ARG A 286 0.33 18.12 26.66
CA ARG A 286 0.73 17.78 25.29
C ARG A 286 -0.41 18.10 24.32
N PRO A 287 -0.70 19.38 24.11
CA PRO A 287 -1.81 19.78 23.25
C PRO A 287 -1.61 19.37 21.81
N LEU A 288 -2.72 19.13 21.11
CA LEU A 288 -2.72 19.01 19.66
C LEU A 288 -2.41 20.38 19.06
N GLY A 289 -1.51 20.42 18.11
CA GLY A 289 -1.10 21.60 17.38
C GLY A 289 -0.47 21.20 16.05
N ILE A 290 0.26 22.10 15.42
CA ILE A 290 1.01 21.83 14.19
C ILE A 290 2.43 22.33 14.28
N SER A 291 3.34 21.59 13.63
CA SER A 291 4.71 21.99 13.34
C SER A 291 4.86 22.21 11.84
N VAL A 292 5.40 23.38 11.44
CA VAL A 292 5.47 23.76 10.03
C VAL A 292 6.89 24.09 9.60
N GLY A 293 7.39 23.40 8.58
CA GLY A 293 8.60 23.78 7.87
C GLY A 293 8.27 24.53 6.58
N VAL A 294 8.93 25.64 6.33
CA VAL A 294 8.70 26.45 5.13
C VAL A 294 9.99 26.59 4.34
N ALA A 295 9.94 26.24 3.05
CA ALA A 295 11.03 26.49 2.11
C ALA A 295 10.55 27.38 0.97
N VAL A 296 11.29 28.44 0.68
CA VAL A 296 10.99 29.32 -0.45
C VAL A 296 11.68 28.81 -1.69
N PHE A 297 10.92 28.68 -2.77
CA PHE A 297 11.39 28.44 -4.12
C PHE A 297 11.72 29.77 -4.79
N ASP A 298 12.92 29.89 -5.30
CA ASP A 298 13.38 31.03 -6.11
C ASP A 298 13.95 30.49 -7.43
N PRO A 299 13.33 30.80 -8.58
CA PRO A 299 13.80 30.33 -9.88
C PRO A 299 15.20 30.80 -10.24
N ASP A 300 15.69 31.88 -9.62
CA ASP A 300 17.04 32.40 -9.87
C ASP A 300 18.16 31.58 -9.21
N LEU A 301 17.80 30.75 -8.26
CA LEU A 301 18.76 29.88 -7.55
C LEU A 301 18.97 28.53 -8.22
N ALA A 302 18.15 28.17 -9.21
CA ALA A 302 18.20 26.89 -9.92
C ALA A 302 18.30 25.67 -8.97
N GLU A 303 17.54 25.70 -7.88
CA GLU A 303 17.48 24.63 -6.88
C GLU A 303 16.65 23.48 -7.42
N PRO A 304 17.16 22.22 -7.40
CA PRO A 304 16.36 21.06 -7.71
C PRO A 304 15.17 20.91 -6.74
N LEU A 305 14.04 20.41 -7.25
CA LEU A 305 12.82 20.23 -6.45
C LEU A 305 13.06 19.34 -5.23
N ASP A 306 13.87 18.28 -5.37
CA ASP A 306 14.19 17.36 -4.27
C ASP A 306 14.97 18.06 -3.14
N GLU A 307 15.85 19.01 -3.46
CA GLU A 307 16.58 19.82 -2.47
C GLU A 307 15.62 20.78 -1.73
N LEU A 308 14.69 21.40 -2.44
CA LEU A 308 13.64 22.24 -1.86
C LEU A 308 12.76 21.45 -0.89
N LEU A 309 12.33 20.24 -1.27
CA LEU A 309 11.55 19.36 -0.43
C LEU A 309 12.31 18.98 0.85
N ALA A 310 13.58 18.58 0.70
CA ALA A 310 14.42 18.23 1.83
C ALA A 310 14.63 19.41 2.81
N ARG A 311 14.72 20.65 2.30
CA ARG A 311 14.83 21.85 3.14
C ARG A 311 13.56 22.10 3.96
N ALA A 312 12.39 21.96 3.36
CA ALA A 312 11.11 22.11 4.04
C ALA A 312 10.93 21.07 5.14
N ASP A 313 11.24 19.81 4.84
CA ASP A 313 11.17 18.70 5.79
C ASP A 313 12.15 18.90 6.97
N ALA A 314 13.41 19.26 6.69
CA ALA A 314 14.40 19.54 7.72
C ALA A 314 13.97 20.70 8.62
N ALA A 315 13.36 21.75 8.07
CA ALA A 315 12.81 22.86 8.82
C ALA A 315 11.69 22.40 9.77
N MET A 316 10.73 21.62 9.28
CA MET A 316 9.66 21.04 10.11
C MET A 316 10.23 20.15 11.22
N TYR A 317 11.17 19.28 10.89
CA TYR A 317 11.79 18.39 11.87
C TYR A 317 12.54 19.15 12.97
N SER A 318 13.15 20.33 12.65
CA SER A 318 13.81 21.17 13.65
C SER A 318 12.84 21.68 14.70
N ILE A 319 11.62 22.08 14.31
CA ILE A 319 10.57 22.52 15.24
C ILE A 319 10.08 21.35 16.10
N LYS A 320 9.87 20.18 15.53
CA LYS A 320 9.49 18.98 16.31
C LYS A 320 10.51 18.69 17.43
N LYS A 321 11.80 18.90 17.16
CA LYS A 321 12.87 18.75 18.17
C LYS A 321 12.93 19.89 19.18
N ALA A 322 12.58 21.11 18.77
CA ALA A 322 12.64 22.30 19.63
C ALA A 322 11.46 22.42 20.61
N GLY A 323 10.48 21.53 20.56
CA GLY A 323 9.34 21.51 21.49
C GLY A 323 7.97 21.52 20.84
N LYS A 324 7.91 21.46 19.49
CA LYS A 324 6.67 21.44 18.70
C LYS A 324 5.89 22.76 18.72
N GLY A 325 4.78 22.83 18.00
CA GLY A 325 3.84 23.94 18.06
C GLY A 325 4.39 25.25 17.48
N GLY A 326 5.05 25.23 16.34
CA GLY A 326 5.63 26.41 15.74
C GLY A 326 6.03 26.23 14.27
N PHE A 327 6.82 27.15 13.77
CA PHE A 327 7.33 27.07 12.41
C PHE A 327 8.83 27.40 12.31
N HIS A 328 9.44 26.95 11.22
CA HIS A 328 10.79 27.32 10.86
C HIS A 328 10.90 27.60 9.36
N MET A 329 11.51 28.76 9.02
CA MET A 329 11.86 29.08 7.65
C MET A 329 13.20 28.43 7.29
N ALA A 330 13.21 27.55 6.31
CA ALA A 330 14.44 26.96 5.83
C ALA A 330 15.37 28.05 5.26
N PRO A 331 16.66 28.05 5.57
CA PRO A 331 17.59 29.02 4.97
C PRO A 331 17.60 28.89 3.45
N MET A 332 17.72 30.02 2.75
CA MET A 332 17.86 30.00 1.31
C MET A 332 19.17 29.30 0.90
N PRO A 333 19.18 28.51 -0.17
CA PRO A 333 20.39 27.90 -0.66
C PRO A 333 21.40 28.96 -1.13
N ALA A 334 22.69 28.66 -0.98
CA ALA A 334 23.71 29.55 -1.56
C ALA A 334 23.59 29.58 -3.09
N PRO A 335 23.74 30.74 -3.74
CA PRO A 335 23.69 30.81 -5.19
C PRO A 335 24.77 29.90 -5.79
N LYS A 336 24.39 29.02 -6.71
CA LYS A 336 25.37 28.20 -7.42
C LYS A 336 26.26 29.13 -8.23
N THR A 337 27.51 29.26 -7.85
CA THR A 337 28.54 29.92 -8.66
C THR A 337 28.64 29.17 -9.97
N THR A 338 28.15 29.76 -11.06
CA THR A 338 28.46 29.28 -12.42
C THR A 338 29.97 29.47 -12.59
N GLU A 339 30.72 28.38 -12.45
CA GLU A 339 32.08 28.35 -12.95
C GLU A 339 32.00 28.54 -14.46
N SER A 340 32.33 29.76 -14.89
CA SER A 340 32.55 30.09 -16.28
C SER A 340 33.79 29.32 -16.74
N GLY A 341 33.57 28.20 -17.44
CA GLY A 341 34.60 27.49 -18.17
C GLY A 341 34.55 27.90 -19.65
#